data_bceb1fadd86892dae955e4f944154e66
#
_entry.id   bceb1fadd86892dae955e4f944154e66
#
_cell.length_a   1.000
_cell.length_b   1.000
_cell.length_c   1.000
_cell.angle_alpha   90.00
_cell.angle_beta   90.00
_cell.angle_gamma   90.00
#
_symmetry.space_group_name_H-M   'P 1'
#
loop_
_entity.id
_entity.type
_entity.pdbx_description
1 polymer ?
#
loop_
_entity_poly.entity_id
_entity_poly.type
_entity_poly.pdbx_seq_one_letter_code
_entity_poly.pdbx_strand_id
1 'polypeptide(L)'
;GIRDYRGGGRSSARETASRVAAGAVAKKVLESKLGKKFNVSGAVTQLGVLGCDTSKWNDKIISKNPLFCPDKSMIKVWEKYLLSIRKSGSSCGAVIEVRARGVPAGLGAPIYWKLDSDIASAMMSINAVKGVNIGSGMNSAMLSGEDNSDEISQIKSKLKFS
;
A
#
# COMPACT_ATOMS: atom_id res chain seq x y z
N GLY A 1 4.03 -7.88 32.64
CA GLY A 1 2.75 -7.59 33.26
C GLY A 1 1.73 -8.70 33.03
N ILE A 2 0.68 -8.74 33.85
CA ILE A 2 -0.41 -9.70 33.67
C ILE A 2 -1.25 -9.29 32.48
N ARG A 3 -1.51 -10.22 31.56
CA ARG A 3 -2.33 -10.00 30.37
C ARG A 3 -3.53 -10.95 30.41
N ASP A 4 -4.71 -10.45 30.06
CA ASP A 4 -5.87 -11.31 29.82
C ASP A 4 -5.67 -12.06 28.49
N TYR A 5 -5.48 -13.37 28.59
CA TYR A 5 -5.29 -14.24 27.43
C TYR A 5 -6.57 -14.45 26.60
N ARG A 6 -7.74 -14.13 27.14
CA ARG A 6 -9.05 -14.30 26.48
C ARG A 6 -9.39 -13.19 25.51
N GLY A 7 -8.66 -12.10 25.54
CA GLY A 7 -8.86 -11.01 24.62
C GLY A 7 -8.11 -9.75 25.00
N GLY A 8 -7.48 -9.15 24.05
CA GLY A 8 -6.53 -8.07 24.26
C GLY A 8 -7.12 -6.67 24.36
N GLY A 9 -8.35 -6.45 24.78
CA GLY A 9 -8.88 -5.10 24.92
C GLY A 9 -8.64 -4.25 23.66
N ARG A 10 -7.84 -3.21 23.77
CA ARG A 10 -7.35 -2.36 22.65
C ARG A 10 -6.06 -2.91 22.03
N SER A 11 -6.01 -4.19 21.71
CA SER A 11 -4.87 -4.76 20.98
C SER A 11 -4.88 -4.31 19.51
N SER A 12 -3.70 -4.20 18.91
CA SER A 12 -3.54 -3.79 17.50
C SER A 12 -4.31 -4.70 16.53
N ALA A 13 -4.43 -5.99 16.82
CA ALA A 13 -5.20 -6.92 16.01
C ALA A 13 -6.69 -6.59 15.97
N ARG A 14 -7.29 -6.23 17.09
CA ARG A 14 -8.72 -5.88 17.16
C ARG A 14 -9.00 -4.56 16.44
N GLU A 15 -8.16 -3.58 16.63
CA GLU A 15 -8.29 -2.29 15.95
C GLU A 15 -8.11 -2.44 14.44
N THR A 16 -7.13 -3.22 14.02
CA THR A 16 -6.89 -3.52 12.60
C THR A 16 -8.07 -4.24 11.96
N ALA A 17 -8.71 -5.19 12.65
CA ALA A 17 -9.90 -5.87 12.15
C ALA A 17 -11.05 -4.88 11.86
N SER A 18 -11.26 -3.89 12.73
CA SER A 18 -12.26 -2.83 12.51
C SER A 18 -11.92 -1.96 11.31
N ARG A 19 -10.62 -1.63 11.10
CA ARG A 19 -10.16 -0.88 9.91
C ARG A 19 -10.40 -1.66 8.63
N VAL A 20 -10.11 -2.97 8.63
CA VAL A 20 -10.36 -3.83 7.46
C VAL A 20 -11.85 -3.89 7.12
N ALA A 21 -12.72 -4.03 8.12
CA ALA A 21 -14.16 -4.02 7.92
C ALA A 21 -14.66 -2.68 7.35
N ALA A 22 -14.22 -1.55 7.92
CA ALA A 22 -14.54 -0.21 7.41
C ALA A 22 -13.99 0.00 5.99
N GLY A 23 -12.77 -0.45 5.70
CA GLY A 23 -12.17 -0.40 4.38
C GLY A 23 -12.93 -1.19 3.32
N ALA A 24 -13.49 -2.34 3.68
CA ALA A 24 -14.35 -3.12 2.77
C ALA A 24 -15.64 -2.38 2.41
N VAL A 25 -16.25 -1.69 3.35
CA VAL A 25 -17.43 -0.84 3.10
C VAL A 25 -17.04 0.37 2.24
N ALA A 26 -15.96 1.08 2.60
CA ALA A 26 -15.47 2.22 1.84
C ALA A 26 -15.14 1.84 0.38
N LYS A 27 -14.49 0.69 0.16
CA LYS A 27 -14.21 0.18 -1.19
C LYS A 27 -15.48 0.01 -2.01
N LYS A 28 -16.54 -0.59 -1.46
CA LYS A 28 -17.84 -0.74 -2.14
C LYS A 28 -18.48 0.60 -2.46
N VAL A 29 -18.41 1.57 -1.55
CA VAL A 29 -18.92 2.92 -1.80
C VAL A 29 -18.17 3.59 -2.95
N LEU A 30 -16.84 3.50 -2.95
CA LEU A 30 -16.00 4.06 -4.01
C LEU A 30 -16.24 3.37 -5.36
N GLU A 31 -16.35 2.05 -5.40
CA GLU A 31 -16.70 1.29 -6.61
C GLU A 31 -18.07 1.71 -7.16
N SER A 32 -19.05 1.95 -6.29
CA SER A 32 -20.38 2.44 -6.69
C SER A 32 -20.34 3.87 -7.25
N LYS A 33 -19.50 4.74 -6.71
CA LYS A 33 -19.38 6.16 -7.11
C LYS A 33 -18.48 6.35 -8.33
N LEU A 34 -17.37 5.64 -8.40
CA LEU A 34 -16.31 5.82 -9.41
C LEU A 34 -16.40 4.80 -10.55
N GLY A 35 -17.22 3.78 -10.39
CA GLY A 35 -17.45 2.74 -11.40
C GLY A 35 -16.40 1.64 -11.41
N LYS A 36 -16.55 0.70 -12.36
CA LYS A 36 -15.77 -0.55 -12.45
C LYS A 36 -14.27 -0.37 -12.72
N LYS A 37 -13.83 0.82 -13.12
CA LYS A 37 -12.41 1.11 -13.35
C LYS A 37 -11.65 1.41 -12.04
N PHE A 38 -12.37 1.78 -10.99
CA PHE A 38 -11.76 2.01 -9.68
C PHE A 38 -11.32 0.69 -9.05
N ASN A 39 -10.08 0.63 -8.63
CA ASN A 39 -9.53 -0.51 -7.89
C ASN A 39 -8.44 -0.05 -6.93
N VAL A 40 -8.42 -0.65 -5.75
CA VAL A 40 -7.34 -0.52 -4.78
C VAL A 40 -6.80 -1.89 -4.49
N SER A 41 -5.51 -2.07 -4.69
CA SER A 41 -4.78 -3.30 -4.37
C SER A 41 -3.55 -3.00 -3.52
N GLY A 42 -3.23 -3.86 -2.58
CA GLY A 42 -2.07 -3.74 -1.73
C GLY A 42 -1.25 -5.03 -1.72
N ALA A 43 0.06 -4.89 -1.67
CA ALA A 43 0.98 -6.01 -1.64
C ALA A 43 2.18 -5.72 -0.74
N VAL A 44 2.79 -6.76 -0.23
CA VAL A 44 4.11 -6.68 0.40
C VAL A 44 5.15 -6.64 -0.72
N THR A 45 5.98 -5.61 -0.76
CA THR A 45 7.01 -5.44 -1.81
C THR A 45 8.42 -5.67 -1.30
N GLN A 46 8.59 -5.68 0.04
CA GLN A 46 9.88 -5.99 0.66
C GLN A 46 9.66 -6.66 2.02
N LEU A 47 10.47 -7.67 2.32
CA LEU A 47 10.60 -8.28 3.64
C LEU A 47 12.05 -8.21 4.10
N GLY A 48 12.30 -7.50 5.19
CA GLY A 48 13.66 -7.24 5.66
C GLY A 48 14.50 -6.59 4.55
N VAL A 49 15.57 -7.27 4.16
CA VAL A 49 16.50 -6.81 3.10
C VAL A 49 16.12 -7.29 1.69
N LEU A 50 15.08 -8.11 1.56
CA LEU A 50 14.70 -8.74 0.30
C LEU A 50 13.51 -8.02 -0.34
N GLY A 51 13.76 -7.18 -1.34
CA GLY A 51 12.73 -6.58 -2.19
C GLY A 51 12.27 -7.51 -3.31
N CYS A 52 11.07 -7.31 -3.81
CA CYS A 52 10.59 -7.93 -5.05
C CYS A 52 10.70 -6.96 -6.23
N ASP A 53 10.61 -7.50 -7.43
CA ASP A 53 10.52 -6.72 -8.66
C ASP A 53 9.08 -6.23 -8.87
N THR A 54 8.83 -4.96 -8.58
CA THR A 54 7.49 -4.36 -8.69
C THR A 54 7.00 -4.21 -10.14
N SER A 55 7.89 -4.37 -11.15
CA SER A 55 7.48 -4.47 -12.55
C SER A 55 6.68 -5.73 -12.85
N LYS A 56 6.88 -6.79 -12.04
CA LYS A 56 6.16 -8.06 -12.10
C LYS A 56 4.87 -8.08 -11.28
N TRP A 57 4.35 -6.92 -10.91
CA TRP A 57 3.13 -6.81 -10.12
C TRP A 57 1.95 -7.53 -10.76
N ASN A 58 1.37 -8.48 -10.04
CA ASN A 58 0.23 -9.24 -10.51
C ASN A 58 -0.85 -9.38 -9.41
N ASP A 59 -1.92 -8.61 -9.55
CA ASP A 59 -3.04 -8.59 -8.60
C ASP A 59 -3.66 -9.98 -8.36
N LYS A 60 -3.65 -10.86 -9.37
CA LYS A 60 -4.20 -12.22 -9.25
C LYS A 60 -3.35 -13.15 -8.37
N ILE A 61 -2.09 -12.82 -8.16
CA ILE A 61 -1.16 -13.62 -7.35
C ILE A 61 -1.18 -13.16 -5.89
N ILE A 62 -1.36 -11.88 -5.64
CA ILE A 62 -1.28 -11.28 -4.30
C ILE A 62 -2.15 -12.03 -3.29
N SER A 63 -3.42 -12.24 -3.60
CA SER A 63 -4.38 -12.91 -2.70
C SER A 63 -4.23 -14.44 -2.66
N LYS A 64 -3.39 -15.02 -3.52
CA LYS A 64 -3.22 -16.48 -3.65
C LYS A 64 -1.98 -17.02 -2.93
N ASN A 65 -1.23 -16.17 -2.25
CA ASN A 65 -0.10 -16.60 -1.45
C ASN A 65 -0.15 -15.95 -0.05
N PRO A 66 0.38 -16.65 0.97
CA PRO A 66 0.26 -16.19 2.36
C PRO A 66 1.09 -14.95 2.68
N LEU A 67 1.98 -14.54 1.79
CA LEU A 67 2.86 -13.39 1.97
C LEU A 67 2.36 -12.14 1.25
N PHE A 68 1.23 -12.23 0.53
CA PHE A 68 0.71 -11.14 -0.30
C PHE A 68 1.76 -10.55 -1.25
N CYS A 69 2.68 -11.38 -1.72
CA CYS A 69 3.74 -11.00 -2.64
C CYS A 69 3.19 -10.87 -4.06
N PRO A 70 3.46 -9.77 -4.79
CA PRO A 70 2.99 -9.57 -6.15
C PRO A 70 3.85 -10.29 -7.19
N ASP A 71 5.08 -10.68 -6.83
CA ASP A 71 6.05 -11.37 -7.68
C ASP A 71 6.15 -12.86 -7.31
N LYS A 72 5.67 -13.71 -8.21
CA LYS A 72 5.68 -15.17 -7.99
C LYS A 72 7.07 -15.73 -7.73
N SER A 73 8.11 -15.14 -8.32
CA SER A 73 9.49 -15.63 -8.20
C SER A 73 10.04 -15.47 -6.78
N MET A 74 9.56 -14.46 -6.03
CA MET A 74 10.05 -14.13 -4.69
C MET A 74 9.35 -14.92 -3.57
N ILE A 75 8.20 -15.54 -3.81
CA ILE A 75 7.40 -16.19 -2.76
C ILE A 75 8.24 -17.22 -1.99
N LYS A 76 8.86 -18.17 -2.70
CA LYS A 76 9.70 -19.21 -2.07
C LYS A 76 10.95 -18.65 -1.39
N VAL A 77 11.52 -17.59 -1.93
CA VAL A 77 12.69 -16.91 -1.35
C VAL A 77 12.30 -16.30 -0.01
N TRP A 78 11.18 -15.60 0.05
CA TRP A 78 10.67 -14.98 1.26
C TRP A 78 10.21 -15.99 2.31
N GLU A 79 9.56 -17.08 1.91
CA GLU A 79 9.22 -18.17 2.82
C GLU A 79 10.46 -18.72 3.53
N LYS A 80 11.51 -18.98 2.76
CA LYS A 80 12.79 -19.48 3.29
C LYS A 80 13.45 -18.45 4.24
N TYR A 81 13.42 -17.17 3.86
CA TYR A 81 13.94 -16.08 4.68
C TYR A 81 13.18 -15.96 6.01
N LEU A 82 11.85 -15.95 5.98
CA LEU A 82 11.02 -15.87 7.19
C LEU A 82 11.23 -17.08 8.12
N LEU A 83 11.42 -18.29 7.55
CA LEU A 83 11.77 -19.47 8.33
C LEU A 83 13.12 -19.31 9.04
N SER A 84 14.12 -18.68 8.40
CA SER A 84 15.40 -18.41 9.04
C SER A 84 15.28 -17.38 10.18
N ILE A 85 14.53 -16.31 9.95
CA ILE A 85 14.24 -15.29 10.98
C ILE A 85 13.52 -15.91 12.19
N ARG A 86 12.52 -16.76 11.93
CA ARG A 86 11.80 -17.49 13.00
C ARG A 86 12.72 -18.38 13.80
N LYS A 87 13.63 -19.11 13.15
CA LYS A 87 14.60 -20.00 13.82
C LYS A 87 15.56 -19.23 14.71
N SER A 88 15.92 -18.00 14.35
CA SER A 88 16.75 -17.12 15.18
C SER A 88 15.98 -16.41 16.32
N GLY A 89 14.67 -16.65 16.43
CA GLY A 89 13.83 -15.96 17.42
C GLY A 89 13.66 -14.46 17.17
N SER A 90 13.90 -14.01 15.93
CA SER A 90 13.87 -12.60 15.54
C SER A 90 12.61 -12.24 14.75
N SER A 91 12.51 -10.98 14.32
CA SER A 91 11.50 -10.45 13.42
C SER A 91 12.16 -9.57 12.34
N CYS A 92 11.44 -9.31 11.26
CA CYS A 92 11.87 -8.37 10.24
C CYS A 92 10.77 -7.34 9.95
N GLY A 93 11.18 -6.20 9.40
CA GLY A 93 10.27 -5.20 8.87
C GLY A 93 9.76 -5.57 7.48
N ALA A 94 8.81 -4.78 6.98
CA ALA A 94 8.26 -4.94 5.63
C ALA A 94 7.96 -3.59 5.00
N VAL A 95 7.97 -3.55 3.67
CA VAL A 95 7.40 -2.47 2.88
C VAL A 95 6.12 -2.98 2.24
N ILE A 96 5.06 -2.19 2.35
CA ILE A 96 3.76 -2.47 1.74
C ILE A 96 3.49 -1.36 0.72
N GLU A 97 3.19 -1.75 -0.51
CA GLU A 97 2.79 -0.82 -1.56
C GLU A 97 1.28 -0.97 -1.81
N VAL A 98 0.60 0.17 -1.88
CA VAL A 98 -0.83 0.22 -2.21
C VAL A 98 -0.99 0.99 -3.52
N ARG A 99 -1.67 0.39 -4.48
CA ARG A 99 -1.98 0.98 -5.78
C ARG A 99 -3.47 1.27 -5.89
N ALA A 100 -3.82 2.54 -6.08
CA ALA A 100 -5.17 2.97 -6.44
C ALA A 100 -5.21 3.29 -7.94
N ARG A 101 -6.17 2.71 -8.65
CA ARG A 101 -6.37 2.92 -10.09
C ARG A 101 -7.78 3.40 -10.38
N GLY A 102 -7.96 4.15 -11.47
CA GLY A 102 -9.27 4.68 -11.84
C GLY A 102 -9.76 5.79 -10.89
N VAL A 103 -8.83 6.43 -10.21
CA VAL A 103 -9.10 7.60 -9.36
C VAL A 103 -9.27 8.82 -10.27
N PRO A 104 -10.35 9.60 -10.14
CA PRO A 104 -10.54 10.81 -10.93
C PRO A 104 -9.57 11.90 -10.48
N ALA A 105 -9.17 12.76 -11.43
CA ALA A 105 -8.44 13.98 -11.11
C ALA A 105 -9.32 14.94 -10.31
N GLY A 106 -8.67 15.84 -9.53
CA GLY A 106 -9.34 16.92 -8.79
C GLY A 106 -9.83 16.53 -7.40
N LEU A 107 -9.38 15.39 -6.85
CA LEU A 107 -9.63 15.05 -5.45
C LEU A 107 -8.68 15.82 -4.52
N GLY A 108 -9.17 16.04 -3.31
CA GLY A 108 -8.47 16.88 -2.32
C GLY A 108 -8.76 18.36 -2.50
N ALA A 109 -8.19 19.18 -1.63
CA ALA A 109 -8.33 20.63 -1.65
C ALA A 109 -7.02 21.32 -1.25
N PRO A 110 -6.75 22.53 -1.70
CA PRO A 110 -5.51 23.24 -1.42
C PRO A 110 -5.22 23.40 0.05
N ILE A 111 -3.94 23.46 0.36
CA ILE A 111 -3.23 23.68 1.61
C ILE A 111 -3.41 22.52 2.59
N TYR A 112 -4.53 22.42 3.32
CA TYR A 112 -4.67 21.48 4.44
C TYR A 112 -5.34 20.15 4.08
N TRP A 113 -6.05 20.10 2.95
CA TRP A 113 -6.87 18.96 2.54
C TRP A 113 -6.33 18.29 1.26
N LYS A 114 -5.03 18.36 1.05
CA LYS A 114 -4.38 17.67 -0.08
C LYS A 114 -4.55 16.17 0.07
N LEU A 115 -4.84 15.49 -1.02
CA LEU A 115 -5.08 14.04 -1.03
C LEU A 115 -3.89 13.24 -0.50
N ASP A 116 -2.67 13.64 -0.85
CA ASP A 116 -1.43 13.03 -0.36
C ASP A 116 -1.29 13.14 1.16
N SER A 117 -1.62 14.30 1.72
CA SER A 117 -1.58 14.56 3.16
C SER A 117 -2.60 13.71 3.92
N ASP A 118 -3.82 13.60 3.40
CA ASP A 118 -4.89 12.79 4.00
C ASP A 118 -4.54 11.30 3.94
N ILE A 119 -4.02 10.83 2.80
CA ILE A 119 -3.56 9.44 2.65
C ILE A 119 -2.40 9.17 3.61
N ALA A 120 -1.40 10.04 3.67
CA ALA A 120 -0.25 9.87 4.56
C ALA A 120 -0.69 9.82 6.03
N SER A 121 -1.59 10.72 6.44
CA SER A 121 -2.16 10.74 7.79
C SER A 121 -2.91 9.44 8.11
N ALA A 122 -3.77 8.98 7.20
CA ALA A 122 -4.49 7.72 7.37
C ALA A 122 -3.55 6.52 7.48
N MET A 123 -2.53 6.44 6.62
CA MET A 123 -1.54 5.36 6.63
C MET A 123 -0.67 5.38 7.90
N MET A 124 -0.20 6.56 8.33
CA MET A 124 0.57 6.70 9.58
C MET A 124 -0.24 6.35 10.84
N SER A 125 -1.56 6.42 10.78
CA SER A 125 -2.43 5.99 11.89
C SER A 125 -2.52 4.46 12.06
N ILE A 126 -2.03 3.69 11.09
CA ILE A 126 -1.98 2.22 11.16
C ILE A 126 -0.85 1.81 12.12
N ASN A 127 -1.15 0.86 13.00
CA ASN A 127 -0.17 0.37 13.97
C ASN A 127 1.11 -0.14 13.28
N ALA A 128 2.26 0.22 13.86
CA ALA A 128 3.60 -0.15 13.41
C ALA A 128 4.08 0.50 12.09
N VAL A 129 3.29 1.30 11.41
CA VAL A 129 3.76 2.12 10.29
C VAL A 129 4.72 3.19 10.82
N LYS A 130 5.88 3.34 10.17
CA LYS A 130 6.96 4.26 10.57
C LYS A 130 7.34 5.28 9.48
N GLY A 131 6.82 5.10 8.28
CA GLY A 131 7.02 6.02 7.18
C GLY A 131 6.00 5.76 6.08
N VAL A 132 5.69 6.81 5.32
CA VAL A 132 4.79 6.76 4.15
C VAL A 132 5.45 7.53 3.03
N ASN A 133 5.51 6.94 1.86
CA ASN A 133 5.91 7.57 0.62
C ASN A 133 4.70 7.68 -0.31
N ILE A 134 4.58 8.79 -1.01
CA ILE A 134 3.55 9.02 -2.04
C ILE A 134 4.25 9.19 -3.39
N GLY A 135 3.76 8.51 -4.42
CA GLY A 135 4.38 8.52 -5.75
C GLY A 135 5.81 8.00 -5.70
N SER A 136 6.76 8.74 -6.28
CA SER A 136 8.19 8.41 -6.24
C SER A 136 8.81 8.53 -4.85
N GLY A 137 8.11 9.18 -3.90
CA GLY A 137 8.54 9.33 -2.53
C GLY A 137 9.94 9.95 -2.42
N MET A 138 10.79 9.37 -1.59
CA MET A 138 12.18 9.85 -1.40
C MET A 138 13.04 9.75 -2.67
N ASN A 139 12.67 8.90 -3.63
CA ASN A 139 13.41 8.77 -4.90
C ASN A 139 13.29 10.01 -5.77
N SER A 140 12.24 10.83 -5.59
CA SER A 140 12.10 12.10 -6.31
C SER A 140 13.28 13.05 -6.11
N ALA A 141 13.99 12.93 -5.00
CA ALA A 141 15.21 13.73 -4.75
C ALA A 141 16.36 13.39 -5.71
N MET A 142 16.32 12.28 -6.40
CA MET A 142 17.34 11.83 -7.36
C MET A 142 16.94 12.09 -8.82
N LEU A 143 15.72 12.55 -9.05
CA LEU A 143 15.20 12.81 -10.40
C LEU A 143 15.50 14.25 -10.83
N SER A 144 15.71 14.46 -12.13
CA SER A 144 15.69 15.80 -12.72
C SER A 144 14.26 16.37 -12.70
N GLY A 145 14.12 17.68 -12.92
CA GLY A 145 12.81 18.30 -13.03
C GLY A 145 11.98 17.73 -14.18
N GLU A 146 12.65 17.43 -15.29
CA GLU A 146 12.04 16.82 -16.48
C GLU A 146 11.53 15.40 -16.20
N ASP A 147 12.34 14.59 -15.51
CA ASP A 147 11.97 13.20 -15.19
C ASP A 147 10.89 13.11 -14.10
N ASN A 148 10.77 14.13 -13.26
CA ASN A 148 9.79 14.19 -12.16
C ASN A 148 8.53 15.00 -12.53
N SER A 149 8.45 15.54 -13.74
CA SER A 149 7.28 16.32 -14.18
C SER A 149 6.18 15.42 -14.70
N ASP A 150 4.93 15.73 -14.29
CA ASP A 150 3.75 15.12 -14.89
C ASP A 150 3.48 15.77 -16.26
N GLU A 151 3.49 14.98 -17.32
CA GLU A 151 3.13 15.46 -18.66
C GLU A 151 1.62 15.57 -18.82
N ILE A 152 1.18 16.72 -19.31
CA ILE A 152 -0.21 16.94 -19.69
C ILE A 152 -0.30 16.82 -21.21
N SER A 153 -0.94 15.77 -21.69
CA SER A 153 -1.17 15.55 -23.12
C SER A 153 -2.65 15.65 -23.49
N GLN A 154 -2.93 16.16 -24.67
CA GLN A 154 -4.29 16.20 -25.21
C GLN A 154 -4.49 15.07 -26.20
N ILE A 155 -5.42 14.16 -25.88
CA ILE A 155 -5.80 13.07 -26.76
C ILE A 155 -7.28 13.19 -27.08
N LYS A 156 -7.64 13.42 -28.37
CA LYS A 156 -9.03 13.54 -28.85
C LYS A 156 -9.87 14.48 -27.95
N SER A 157 -9.42 15.71 -27.73
CA SER A 157 -10.08 16.75 -26.94
C SER A 157 -10.23 16.43 -25.45
N LYS A 158 -9.56 15.42 -24.94
CA LYS A 158 -9.48 15.11 -23.50
C LYS A 158 -8.06 15.28 -22.99
N LEU A 159 -7.92 15.92 -21.84
CA LEU A 159 -6.63 15.99 -21.16
C LEU A 159 -6.32 14.62 -20.55
N LYS A 160 -5.09 14.17 -20.75
CA LYS A 160 -4.50 13.01 -20.11
C LYS A 160 -3.29 13.46 -19.33
N PHE A 161 -3.21 13.03 -18.08
CA PHE A 161 -2.05 13.20 -17.20
C PHE A 161 -1.25 11.89 -17.20
N SER A 162 0.07 11.99 -17.23
CA SER A 162 0.96 10.82 -17.15
C SER A 162 0.94 10.16 -15.78
#